data_25dec2bc6d6affea42b8b31b5336d928
#
_entry.id   25dec2bc6d6affea42b8b31b5336d928
#
_cell.length_a   1.000
_cell.length_b   1.000
_cell.length_c   1.000
_cell.angle_alpha   90.00
_cell.angle_beta   90.00
_cell.angle_gamma   90.00
#
_symmetry.space_group_name_H-M   'P 1'
#
loop_
_entity.id
_entity.type
_entity.pdbx_description
1 polymer ?
#
loop_
_entity_poly.entity_id
_entity_poly.type
_entity_poly.pdbx_seq_one_letter_code
_entity_poly.pdbx_strand_id
1 'polypeptide(L)'
;EFRRVLFRSDAVLQKKLRSLSNVDVILNAQTTEVYGDGTKLTGLKYKDRTNDSMHDIALAGIFVQIGLLPNTQWLDGTVERNKIGEIVVDSRGETNIKGVFAAGDCTTVPYKQIIIAAGEGAKASLSAFDYLIRTTAK
;
A
#
# COMPACT_ATOMS: atom_id res chain seq x y z
N GLU A 1 -1.67 -5.27 -13.88
CA GLU A 1 -1.99 -4.53 -12.65
C GLU A 1 -1.73 -3.02 -12.77
N PHE A 2 -0.73 -2.58 -13.52
CA PHE A 2 -0.53 -1.18 -13.91
C PHE A 2 -1.78 -0.59 -14.61
N ARG A 3 -2.51 -1.40 -15.34
CA ARG A 3 -3.79 -1.04 -15.95
C ARG A 3 -4.83 -0.59 -14.92
N ARG A 4 -4.85 -1.19 -13.74
CA ARG A 4 -5.79 -0.85 -12.66
C ARG A 4 -5.49 0.49 -12.02
N VAL A 5 -4.22 0.86 -11.87
CA VAL A 5 -3.81 2.14 -11.27
C VAL A 5 -4.06 3.29 -12.24
N LEU A 6 -3.66 3.16 -13.50
CA LEU A 6 -3.89 4.20 -14.52
C LEU A 6 -5.39 4.43 -14.82
N PHE A 7 -6.22 3.40 -14.79
CA PHE A 7 -7.67 3.54 -14.98
C PHE A 7 -8.39 4.15 -13.76
N ARG A 8 -7.78 4.14 -12.58
CA ARG A 8 -8.32 4.77 -11.37
C ARG A 8 -7.73 6.15 -11.08
N SER A 9 -6.68 6.53 -11.78
CA SER A 9 -6.08 7.85 -11.65
C SER A 9 -6.99 8.91 -12.28
N ASP A 10 -6.92 10.12 -11.74
CA ASP A 10 -7.59 11.30 -12.28
C ASP A 10 -7.24 11.50 -13.75
N ALA A 11 -8.26 11.80 -14.59
CA ALA A 11 -8.09 12.01 -16.03
C ALA A 11 -7.10 13.15 -16.34
N VAL A 12 -7.03 14.17 -15.48
CA VAL A 12 -6.07 15.27 -15.61
C VAL A 12 -4.64 14.78 -15.44
N LEU A 13 -4.39 13.92 -14.45
CA LEU A 13 -3.07 13.33 -14.21
C LEU A 13 -2.67 12.41 -15.36
N GLN A 14 -3.59 11.59 -15.87
CA GLN A 14 -3.33 10.75 -17.05
C GLN A 14 -2.98 11.58 -18.29
N LYS A 15 -3.72 12.66 -18.53
CA LYS A 15 -3.45 13.60 -19.65
C LYS A 15 -2.07 14.24 -19.48
N LYS A 16 -1.73 14.67 -18.26
CA LYS A 16 -0.41 15.26 -17.97
C LYS A 16 0.70 14.24 -18.22
N LEU A 17 0.57 13.02 -17.71
CA LEU A 17 1.56 11.96 -17.90
C LEU A 17 1.84 11.71 -19.39
N ARG A 18 0.78 11.57 -20.20
CA ARG A 18 0.86 11.34 -21.65
C ARG A 18 1.41 12.52 -22.45
N SER A 19 1.43 13.73 -21.88
CA SER A 19 1.98 14.94 -22.51
C SER A 19 3.47 15.09 -22.29
N LEU A 20 4.11 14.26 -21.48
CA LEU A 20 5.52 14.32 -21.18
C LEU A 20 6.31 13.54 -22.25
N SER A 21 7.24 14.18 -22.93
CA SER A 21 8.04 13.56 -24.00
C SER A 21 9.09 12.56 -23.51
N ASN A 22 9.39 12.58 -22.21
CA ASN A 22 10.35 11.70 -21.55
C ASN A 22 9.68 10.56 -20.78
N VAL A 23 8.40 10.29 -21.03
CA VAL A 23 7.63 9.25 -20.33
C VAL A 23 6.96 8.33 -21.34
N ASP A 24 7.27 7.04 -21.26
CA ASP A 24 6.62 5.99 -22.00
C ASP A 24 5.64 5.23 -21.10
N VAL A 25 4.41 5.06 -21.56
CA VAL A 25 3.36 4.32 -20.85
C VAL A 25 3.14 2.98 -21.52
N ILE A 26 3.65 1.91 -20.91
CA ILE A 26 3.49 0.55 -21.40
C ILE A 26 2.29 -0.10 -20.71
N LEU A 27 1.28 -0.47 -21.46
CA LEU A 27 0.06 -1.12 -20.97
C LEU A 27 0.14 -2.63 -21.16
N ASN A 28 -0.66 -3.37 -20.39
CA ASN A 28 -0.74 -4.84 -20.42
C ASN A 28 0.60 -5.55 -20.12
N ALA A 29 1.58 -4.85 -19.58
CA ALA A 29 2.87 -5.39 -19.20
C ALA A 29 2.79 -6.13 -17.86
N GLN A 30 3.31 -7.35 -17.84
CA GLN A 30 3.53 -8.13 -16.62
C GLN A 30 5.03 -8.27 -16.39
N THR A 31 5.55 -7.64 -15.35
CA THR A 31 6.95 -7.84 -14.95
C THR A 31 7.20 -9.31 -14.62
N THR A 32 8.20 -9.89 -15.26
CA THR A 32 8.58 -11.30 -15.07
C THR A 32 9.92 -11.47 -14.39
N GLU A 33 10.84 -10.51 -14.59
CA GLU A 33 12.17 -10.55 -14.02
C GLU A 33 12.69 -9.15 -13.77
N VAL A 34 13.41 -8.96 -12.67
CA VAL A 34 14.20 -7.77 -12.36
C VAL A 34 15.63 -8.25 -12.17
N TYR A 35 16.59 -7.67 -12.87
CA TYR A 35 17.97 -8.14 -12.85
C TYR A 35 18.99 -7.00 -12.72
N GLY A 36 20.21 -7.37 -12.35
CA GLY A 36 21.31 -6.45 -12.10
C GLY A 36 22.67 -7.13 -12.26
N ASP A 37 23.74 -6.37 -12.05
CA ASP A 37 25.12 -6.83 -12.15
C ASP A 37 25.73 -7.30 -10.81
N GLY A 38 24.89 -7.42 -9.77
CA GLY A 38 25.31 -7.76 -8.40
C GLY A 38 25.59 -6.55 -7.51
N THR A 39 25.73 -5.34 -8.08
CA THR A 39 25.92 -4.09 -7.35
C THR A 39 24.79 -3.09 -7.56
N LYS A 40 24.18 -3.09 -8.72
CA LYS A 40 23.07 -2.21 -9.08
C LYS A 40 22.08 -2.90 -10.00
N LEU A 41 20.88 -2.36 -10.04
CA LEU A 41 19.86 -2.71 -11.02
C LEU A 41 20.30 -2.29 -12.42
N THR A 42 20.13 -3.16 -13.41
CA THR A 42 20.45 -2.87 -14.81
C THR A 42 19.27 -3.03 -15.75
N GLY A 43 18.24 -3.78 -15.37
CA GLY A 43 17.10 -3.95 -16.24
C GLY A 43 15.92 -4.71 -15.65
N LEU A 44 14.88 -4.81 -16.46
CA LEU A 44 13.62 -5.48 -16.17
C LEU A 44 13.11 -6.17 -17.43
N LYS A 45 12.62 -7.40 -17.31
CA LYS A 45 11.85 -8.07 -18.36
C LYS A 45 10.37 -8.03 -18.06
N TYR A 46 9.57 -7.83 -19.09
CA TYR A 46 8.12 -7.94 -18.98
C TYR A 46 7.53 -8.72 -20.14
N LYS A 47 6.40 -9.34 -19.86
CA LYS A 47 5.56 -10.04 -20.85
C LYS A 47 4.43 -9.12 -21.26
N ASP A 48 4.22 -8.90 -22.54
CA ASP A 48 3.01 -8.27 -23.06
C ASP A 48 1.86 -9.28 -23.00
N ARG A 49 0.84 -8.99 -22.23
CA ARG A 49 -0.34 -9.85 -22.05
C ARG A 49 -1.27 -9.90 -23.25
N THR A 50 -1.04 -9.10 -24.28
CA THR A 50 -1.88 -9.09 -25.49
C THR A 50 -1.44 -10.12 -26.51
N ASN A 51 -0.14 -10.40 -26.57
CA ASN A 51 0.46 -11.28 -27.58
C ASN A 51 1.50 -12.26 -27.01
N ASP A 52 1.66 -12.27 -25.68
CA ASP A 52 2.60 -13.11 -24.95
C ASP A 52 4.09 -12.87 -25.27
N SER A 53 4.43 -11.79 -25.99
CA SER A 53 5.82 -11.46 -26.29
C SER A 53 6.60 -11.00 -25.06
N MET A 54 7.90 -11.33 -25.04
CA MET A 54 8.83 -10.90 -23.99
C MET A 54 9.59 -9.67 -24.44
N HIS A 55 9.73 -8.71 -23.54
CA HIS A 55 10.45 -7.45 -23.75
C HIS A 55 11.47 -7.22 -22.65
N ASP A 56 12.52 -6.50 -22.97
CA ASP A 56 13.61 -6.14 -22.06
C ASP A 56 13.81 -4.63 -22.07
N ILE A 57 13.93 -4.04 -20.87
CA ILE A 57 14.16 -2.60 -20.70
C ILE A 57 15.37 -2.40 -19.80
N ALA A 58 16.37 -1.65 -20.28
CA ALA A 58 17.47 -1.17 -19.45
C ALA A 58 16.97 -0.09 -18.47
N LEU A 59 17.25 -0.26 -17.18
CA LEU A 59 16.80 0.63 -16.11
C LEU A 59 17.92 0.89 -15.11
N ALA A 60 17.94 2.10 -14.54
CA ALA A 60 18.80 2.46 -13.41
C ALA A 60 18.12 2.29 -12.05
N GLY A 61 16.79 2.15 -12.02
CA GLY A 61 16.02 1.98 -10.79
C GLY A 61 14.56 1.66 -11.07
N ILE A 62 13.85 1.15 -10.07
CA ILE A 62 12.41 0.81 -10.13
C ILE A 62 11.71 1.37 -8.90
N PHE A 63 10.59 2.05 -9.11
CA PHE A 63 9.63 2.40 -8.07
C PHE A 63 8.44 1.43 -8.14
N VAL A 64 8.27 0.63 -7.10
CA VAL A 64 7.14 -0.31 -6.99
C VAL A 64 5.97 0.37 -6.33
N GLN A 65 4.90 0.63 -7.09
CA GLN A 65 3.68 1.31 -6.62
C GLN A 65 2.42 0.52 -7.01
N ILE A 66 2.48 -0.81 -6.88
CA ILE A 66 1.40 -1.72 -7.32
C ILE A 66 0.20 -1.71 -6.38
N GLY A 67 0.31 -1.07 -5.24
CA GLY A 67 -0.73 -0.95 -4.23
C GLY A 67 -0.21 -1.24 -2.82
N LEU A 68 -1.13 -1.18 -1.86
CA LEU A 68 -0.84 -1.42 -0.46
C LEU A 68 -1.38 -2.80 -0.08
N LEU A 69 -0.51 -3.64 0.47
CA LEU A 69 -0.88 -4.89 1.12
C LEU A 69 -0.47 -4.77 2.59
N PRO A 70 -1.41 -4.79 3.54
CA PRO A 70 -1.10 -4.75 4.96
C PRO A 70 -0.27 -5.98 5.36
N ASN A 71 0.86 -5.76 6.03
CA ASN A 71 1.68 -6.86 6.55
C ASN A 71 1.16 -7.30 7.94
N THR A 72 -0.02 -7.88 7.95
CA THR A 72 -0.79 -8.23 9.16
C THR A 72 -1.09 -9.72 9.28
N GLN A 73 -0.49 -10.58 8.45
CA GLN A 73 -0.76 -12.02 8.44
C GLN A 73 -0.44 -12.69 9.79
N TRP A 74 0.56 -12.19 10.50
CA TRP A 74 0.95 -12.67 11.82
C TRP A 74 -0.12 -12.43 12.90
N LEU A 75 -1.13 -11.60 12.65
CA LEU A 75 -2.29 -11.35 13.52
C LEU A 75 -3.46 -12.29 13.23
N ASP A 76 -3.29 -13.26 12.33
CA ASP A 76 -4.37 -14.16 11.95
C ASP A 76 -4.89 -14.97 13.16
N GLY A 77 -6.21 -15.04 13.28
CA GLY A 77 -6.87 -15.69 14.44
C GLY A 77 -6.83 -14.88 15.75
N THR A 78 -6.22 -13.69 15.78
CA THR A 78 -6.17 -12.82 16.96
C THR A 78 -7.02 -11.57 16.80
N VAL A 79 -6.64 -10.63 15.94
CA VAL A 79 -7.33 -9.37 15.72
C VAL A 79 -8.22 -9.47 14.49
N GLU A 80 -9.42 -8.89 14.53
CA GLU A 80 -10.31 -8.84 13.38
C GLU A 80 -9.69 -8.06 12.22
N ARG A 81 -9.70 -8.69 11.03
CA ARG A 81 -9.19 -8.12 9.79
C ARG A 81 -10.22 -8.26 8.68
N ASN A 82 -10.21 -7.31 7.76
CA ASN A 82 -11.06 -7.41 6.58
C ASN A 82 -10.46 -8.38 5.53
N LYS A 83 -11.17 -8.56 4.40
CA LYS A 83 -10.79 -9.49 3.33
C LYS A 83 -9.44 -9.20 2.66
N ILE A 84 -8.92 -7.98 2.77
CA ILE A 84 -7.63 -7.59 2.22
C ILE A 84 -6.52 -7.53 3.27
N GLY A 85 -6.83 -7.92 4.52
CA GLY A 85 -5.88 -7.99 5.63
C GLY A 85 -5.77 -6.73 6.47
N GLU A 86 -6.58 -5.66 6.24
CA GLU A 86 -6.55 -4.49 7.11
C GLU A 86 -7.18 -4.80 8.47
N ILE A 87 -6.56 -4.29 9.54
CA ILE A 87 -7.07 -4.39 10.91
C ILE A 87 -8.34 -3.53 11.02
N VAL A 88 -9.44 -4.13 11.47
CA VAL A 88 -10.69 -3.42 11.69
C VAL A 88 -10.57 -2.59 12.96
N VAL A 89 -10.81 -1.29 12.84
CA VAL A 89 -10.80 -0.34 13.96
C VAL A 89 -12.01 0.57 13.93
N ASP A 90 -12.43 1.02 15.12
CA ASP A 90 -13.46 2.03 15.26
C ASP A 90 -12.90 3.47 15.13
N SER A 91 -13.76 4.47 15.39
CA SER A 91 -13.38 5.89 15.35
C SER A 91 -12.32 6.28 16.39
N ARG A 92 -12.05 5.46 17.39
CA ARG A 92 -11.06 5.66 18.45
C ARG A 92 -9.77 4.89 18.23
N GLY A 93 -9.68 4.08 17.15
CA GLY A 93 -8.58 3.18 16.88
C GLY A 93 -8.63 1.90 17.73
N GLU A 94 -9.78 1.59 18.36
CA GLU A 94 -9.96 0.36 19.13
C GLU A 94 -10.22 -0.82 18.18
N THR A 95 -9.61 -1.97 18.48
CA THR A 95 -9.84 -3.22 17.76
C THR A 95 -10.97 -4.02 18.44
N ASN A 96 -11.32 -5.18 17.89
CA ASN A 96 -12.23 -6.13 18.54
C ASN A 96 -11.69 -6.69 19.86
N ILE A 97 -10.40 -6.53 20.17
CA ILE A 97 -9.76 -6.98 21.40
C ILE A 97 -9.60 -5.81 22.36
N LYS A 98 -10.24 -5.90 23.51
CA LYS A 98 -10.23 -4.85 24.52
C LYS A 98 -8.79 -4.54 25.00
N GLY A 99 -8.41 -3.27 24.96
CA GLY A 99 -7.07 -2.81 25.32
C GLY A 99 -6.03 -2.93 24.18
N VAL A 100 -6.45 -3.36 22.99
CA VAL A 100 -5.62 -3.40 21.79
C VAL A 100 -6.09 -2.36 20.80
N PHE A 101 -5.17 -1.49 20.40
CA PHE A 101 -5.41 -0.36 19.50
C PHE A 101 -4.54 -0.51 18.25
N ALA A 102 -5.03 -0.01 17.12
CA ALA A 102 -4.28 0.01 15.88
C ALA A 102 -4.48 1.35 15.14
N ALA A 103 -3.47 1.75 14.37
CA ALA A 103 -3.48 3.00 13.63
C ALA A 103 -2.66 2.89 12.35
N GLY A 104 -2.90 3.80 11.40
CA GLY A 104 -2.14 3.94 10.17
C GLY A 104 -2.60 3.03 9.05
N ASP A 105 -1.75 2.87 8.04
CA ASP A 105 -2.08 2.28 6.75
C ASP A 105 -2.51 0.80 6.82
N CYS A 106 -2.13 0.11 7.87
CA CYS A 106 -2.53 -1.30 8.09
C CYS A 106 -3.96 -1.46 8.61
N THR A 107 -4.68 -0.38 8.91
CA THR A 107 -6.05 -0.37 9.44
C THR A 107 -7.09 -0.05 8.38
N THR A 108 -8.38 -0.15 8.74
CA THR A 108 -9.52 0.19 7.85
C THR A 108 -9.74 1.69 7.62
N VAL A 109 -8.83 2.56 8.07
CA VAL A 109 -8.92 4.01 7.77
C VAL A 109 -8.90 4.25 6.26
N PRO A 110 -9.75 5.14 5.73
CA PRO A 110 -9.97 5.27 4.29
C PRO A 110 -8.78 5.88 3.53
N TYR A 111 -7.99 6.73 4.17
CA TYR A 111 -6.87 7.44 3.54
C TYR A 111 -5.53 6.98 4.07
N LYS A 112 -4.66 6.51 3.16
CA LYS A 112 -3.33 5.96 3.46
C LYS A 112 -2.27 7.03 3.15
N GLN A 113 -2.13 8.00 4.05
CA GLN A 113 -1.18 9.12 3.94
C GLN A 113 -0.40 9.27 5.25
N ILE A 114 0.87 9.65 5.17
CA ILE A 114 1.76 9.80 6.34
C ILE A 114 1.12 10.69 7.42
N ILE A 115 0.55 11.83 7.04
CA ILE A 115 -0.09 12.74 8.00
C ILE A 115 -1.34 12.13 8.63
N ILE A 116 -2.11 11.35 7.89
CA ILE A 116 -3.27 10.63 8.42
C ILE A 116 -2.80 9.55 9.40
N ALA A 117 -1.80 8.75 9.03
CA ALA A 117 -1.24 7.73 9.91
C ALA A 117 -0.72 8.32 11.23
N ALA A 118 -0.07 9.49 11.18
CA ALA A 118 0.39 10.21 12.38
C ALA A 118 -0.80 10.66 13.25
N GLY A 119 -1.85 11.22 12.65
CA GLY A 119 -3.06 11.64 13.37
C GLY A 119 -3.82 10.47 13.99
N GLU A 120 -3.97 9.37 13.25
CA GLU A 120 -4.57 8.13 13.76
C GLU A 120 -3.75 7.53 14.92
N GLY A 121 -2.42 7.57 14.83
CA GLY A 121 -1.52 7.13 15.91
C GLY A 121 -1.68 7.97 17.18
N ALA A 122 -1.77 9.30 17.06
CA ALA A 122 -2.04 10.17 18.19
C ALA A 122 -3.40 9.88 18.84
N LYS A 123 -4.45 9.69 18.03
CA LYS A 123 -5.79 9.33 18.50
C LYS A 123 -5.80 7.99 19.23
N ALA A 124 -5.18 6.96 18.66
CA ALA A 124 -5.08 5.64 19.28
C ALA A 124 -4.32 5.70 20.62
N SER A 125 -3.26 6.49 20.71
CA SER A 125 -2.48 6.70 21.94
C SER A 125 -3.32 7.34 23.04
N LEU A 126 -4.12 8.36 22.72
CA LEU A 126 -5.04 9.00 23.67
C LEU A 126 -6.13 8.02 24.13
N SER A 127 -6.65 7.21 23.23
CA SER A 127 -7.65 6.18 23.55
C SER A 127 -7.05 5.09 24.46
N ALA A 128 -5.82 4.66 24.21
CA ALA A 128 -5.11 3.73 25.08
C ALA A 128 -4.86 4.30 26.48
N PHE A 129 -4.49 5.56 26.57
CA PHE A 129 -4.32 6.26 27.84
C PHE A 129 -5.63 6.33 28.63
N ASP A 130 -6.73 6.71 27.99
CA ASP A 130 -8.08 6.75 28.60
C ASP A 130 -8.49 5.35 29.10
N TYR A 131 -8.24 4.31 28.31
CA TYR A 131 -8.49 2.92 28.70
C TYR A 131 -7.70 2.53 29.95
N LEU A 132 -6.40 2.84 30.01
CA LEU A 132 -5.55 2.53 31.16
C LEU A 132 -6.05 3.22 32.44
N ILE A 133 -6.34 4.51 32.39
CA ILE A 133 -6.86 5.25 33.55
C ILE A 133 -8.14 4.59 34.08
N ARG A 134 -9.09 4.24 33.21
CA ARG A 134 -10.37 3.66 33.61
C ARG A 134 -10.26 2.23 34.14
N THR A 135 -9.24 1.49 33.71
CA THR A 135 -9.03 0.10 34.14
C THR A 135 -8.15 -0.02 35.37
N THR A 136 -7.26 0.95 35.61
CA THR A 136 -6.33 0.95 36.77
C THR A 136 -6.85 1.77 37.96
N ALA A 137 -7.82 2.64 37.75
CA ALA A 137 -8.49 3.41 38.83
C ALA A 137 -9.50 2.53 39.58
N LYS A 138 -9.02 1.45 40.22
CA LYS A 138 -9.77 0.65 41.19
C LYS A 138 -9.18 0.80 42.57
#